data_278428de45bfaffecfaf7f869209316a
#
_entry.id   278428de45bfaffecfaf7f869209316a
#
_cell.length_a   1.000
_cell.length_b   1.000
_cell.length_c   1.000
_cell.angle_alpha   90.00
_cell.angle_beta   90.00
_cell.angle_gamma   90.00
#
_symmetry.space_group_name_H-M   'P 1'
#
loop_
_entity.id
_entity.type
_entity.pdbx_description
1 polymer ?
#
loop_
_entity_poly.entity_id
_entity_poly.type
_entity_poly.pdbx_seq_one_letter_code
_entity_poly.pdbx_strand_id
1 'polypeptide(L)'
;RDVLGSRGLGDVYKRQAENKSVEDLPKVDLSRVHATDGVVVEGFDNTPIKFAKCCSPLPGDPIVGFITRGFGVSIHKQSCANAVSSMKDPSNAPRWVKAYWADSVKDSYKAGLEIIALNRNELLSDVLAALADIRVPIYAMNARQVENNCAVISLTIGINNTEHLNRVVARLSKVKDVLKVTRS
;
A
#
# COMPACT_ATOMS: atom_id res chain seq x y z
N ARG A 1 60.55 1.99 -10.36
CA ARG A 1 59.57 2.34 -11.41
C ARG A 1 58.27 1.71 -11.02
N ASP A 2 57.44 2.55 -10.52
CA ASP A 2 56.21 2.22 -9.81
C ASP A 2 55.11 1.93 -10.80
N VAL A 3 54.58 0.70 -10.74
CA VAL A 3 53.30 0.37 -11.28
C VAL A 3 52.34 0.28 -10.09
N LEU A 4 51.76 1.42 -9.75
CA LEU A 4 50.62 1.46 -8.83
C LEU A 4 49.40 0.89 -9.53
N GLY A 5 49.13 -0.38 -9.25
CA GLY A 5 47.90 -1.04 -9.64
C GLY A 5 46.69 -0.34 -9.04
N SER A 6 45.86 0.17 -9.89
CA SER A 6 44.52 0.62 -9.52
C SER A 6 43.68 -0.58 -9.06
N ARG A 7 43.85 -0.94 -7.78
CA ARG A 7 42.94 -1.90 -7.12
C ARG A 7 41.72 -1.13 -6.62
N GLY A 8 40.67 -1.18 -7.37
CA GLY A 8 39.49 -1.84 -6.92
C GLY A 8 38.49 -0.95 -6.20
N LEU A 9 38.00 0.16 -6.79
CA LEU A 9 36.69 0.74 -6.41
C LEU A 9 35.52 -0.21 -6.79
N GLY A 10 35.77 -1.20 -7.66
CA GLY A 10 34.77 -2.21 -8.08
C GLY A 10 34.47 -3.29 -7.04
N ASP A 11 35.42 -3.60 -6.16
CA ASP A 11 35.24 -4.69 -5.19
C ASP A 11 34.45 -4.28 -3.95
N VAL A 12 34.40 -3.00 -3.63
CA VAL A 12 33.58 -2.47 -2.51
C VAL A 12 32.09 -2.53 -2.83
N TYR A 13 31.72 -2.34 -4.11
CA TYR A 13 30.32 -2.39 -4.53
C TYR A 13 29.79 -3.83 -4.74
N LYS A 14 30.66 -4.79 -5.05
CA LYS A 14 30.24 -6.19 -5.23
C LYS A 14 29.87 -6.91 -3.92
N ARG A 15 30.40 -6.48 -2.78
CA ARG A 15 30.08 -7.09 -1.47
C ARG A 15 28.77 -6.63 -0.85
N GLN A 16 28.14 -5.57 -1.36
CA GLN A 16 26.88 -5.06 -0.83
C GLN A 16 25.63 -5.64 -1.52
N ALA A 17 25.82 -6.48 -2.53
CA ALA A 17 24.70 -7.11 -3.27
C ALA A 17 24.22 -8.44 -2.67
N GLU A 18 24.75 -8.85 -1.52
CA GLU A 18 24.29 -10.05 -0.83
C GLU A 18 23.04 -9.74 0.00
N ASN A 19 21.89 -10.15 -0.52
CA ASN A 19 20.64 -10.51 0.15
C ASN A 19 20.45 -9.97 1.59
N LYS A 20 20.33 -8.68 1.79
CA LYS A 20 19.73 -8.16 3.02
C LYS A 20 18.21 -8.21 2.87
N SER A 21 17.58 -9.20 3.51
CA SER A 21 16.15 -9.16 3.78
C SER A 21 15.83 -7.92 4.62
N VAL A 22 14.64 -7.38 4.48
CA VAL A 22 14.17 -6.18 5.22
C VAL A 22 14.28 -6.37 6.76
N GLU A 23 14.41 -7.60 7.23
CA GLU A 23 14.50 -8.00 8.64
C GLU A 23 15.87 -7.76 9.30
N ASP A 24 16.95 -7.66 8.51
CA ASP A 24 18.34 -7.57 9.03
C ASP A 24 18.84 -6.16 9.36
N LEU A 25 17.98 -5.15 9.26
CA LEU A 25 18.37 -3.77 9.53
C LEU A 25 18.07 -3.38 11.00
N PRO A 26 18.90 -2.55 11.65
CA PRO A 26 18.70 -2.17 13.05
C PRO A 26 17.34 -1.47 13.24
N LYS A 27 16.66 -1.79 14.36
CA LYS A 27 15.41 -1.11 14.74
C LYS A 27 15.71 0.34 15.09
N VAL A 28 15.10 1.27 14.37
CA VAL A 28 15.19 2.71 14.65
C VAL A 28 14.20 3.06 15.75
N ASP A 29 14.61 3.92 16.68
CA ASP A 29 13.71 4.50 17.69
C ASP A 29 12.78 5.52 17.01
N LEU A 30 11.53 5.12 16.82
CA LEU A 30 10.50 5.89 16.12
C LEU A 30 10.02 7.13 16.88
N SER A 31 10.42 7.30 18.16
CA SER A 31 9.97 8.40 19.02
C SER A 31 10.54 9.76 18.63
N ARG A 32 11.57 9.81 17.79
CA ARG A 32 12.30 11.04 17.42
C ARG A 32 12.13 11.46 15.96
N VAL A 33 11.34 10.73 15.17
CA VAL A 33 11.20 10.98 13.73
C VAL A 33 9.86 11.63 13.43
N HIS A 34 9.87 12.75 12.71
CA HIS A 34 8.65 13.41 12.27
C HIS A 34 7.95 12.58 11.18
N ALA A 35 6.71 12.17 11.46
CA ALA A 35 5.89 11.48 10.49
C ALA A 35 5.28 12.45 9.48
N THR A 36 5.42 12.18 8.19
CA THR A 36 4.70 12.88 7.12
C THR A 36 3.54 11.99 6.68
N ASP A 37 2.32 12.51 6.71
CA ASP A 37 1.08 11.78 6.37
C ASP A 37 0.92 10.43 7.11
N GLY A 38 1.38 10.36 8.36
CA GLY A 38 1.28 9.15 9.19
C GLY A 38 2.29 8.05 8.86
N VAL A 39 3.33 8.34 8.09
CA VAL A 39 4.42 7.41 7.76
C VAL A 39 5.77 8.00 8.14
N VAL A 40 6.61 7.17 8.72
CA VAL A 40 8.01 7.44 9.02
C VAL A 40 8.88 6.71 8.01
N VAL A 41 9.80 7.43 7.36
CA VAL A 41 10.75 6.87 6.40
C VAL A 41 12.16 6.97 6.98
N GLU A 42 12.86 5.85 7.04
CA GLU A 42 14.21 5.79 7.60
C GLU A 42 15.20 6.64 6.80
N GLY A 43 15.89 7.56 7.49
CA GLY A 43 16.88 8.46 6.88
C GLY A 43 16.30 9.68 6.16
N PHE A 44 14.99 9.89 6.23
CA PHE A 44 14.32 11.02 5.57
C PHE A 44 13.32 11.69 6.50
N ASP A 45 13.71 12.85 7.02
CA ASP A 45 12.82 13.71 7.80
C ASP A 45 12.10 14.71 6.88
N ASN A 46 10.80 14.90 7.09
CA ASN A 46 9.98 15.88 6.34
C ASN A 46 10.01 15.73 4.81
N THR A 47 10.26 14.52 4.31
CA THR A 47 10.25 14.26 2.87
C THR A 47 8.82 14.04 2.40
N PRO A 48 8.40 14.66 1.26
CA PRO A 48 7.08 14.38 0.69
C PRO A 48 6.91 12.89 0.41
N ILE A 49 5.79 12.33 0.85
CA ILE A 49 5.45 10.94 0.57
C ILE A 49 4.23 10.85 -0.34
N LYS A 50 4.13 9.75 -1.05
CA LYS A 50 2.99 9.40 -1.88
C LYS A 50 2.67 7.92 -1.74
N PHE A 51 1.41 7.60 -1.49
CA PHE A 51 0.96 6.22 -1.49
C PHE A 51 0.85 5.68 -2.91
N ALA A 52 1.44 4.52 -3.16
CA ALA A 52 1.45 3.90 -4.48
C ALA A 52 0.04 3.40 -4.84
N LYS A 53 -0.44 3.80 -6.01
CA LYS A 53 -1.78 3.43 -6.49
C LYS A 53 -1.91 1.93 -6.81
N CYS A 54 -0.80 1.26 -7.13
CA CYS A 54 -0.80 -0.17 -7.48
C CYS A 54 -1.13 -1.11 -6.32
N CYS A 55 -1.00 -0.63 -5.07
CA CYS A 55 -1.25 -1.45 -3.88
C CYS A 55 -2.00 -0.71 -2.77
N SER A 56 -2.14 0.63 -2.86
CA SER A 56 -2.89 1.47 -1.92
C SER A 56 -2.70 1.05 -0.46
N PRO A 57 -1.48 1.19 0.12
CA PRO A 57 -1.19 0.70 1.47
C PRO A 57 -2.06 1.42 2.52
N LEU A 58 -2.43 0.70 3.56
CA LEU A 58 -3.22 1.19 4.69
C LEU A 58 -2.47 0.93 6.00
N PRO A 59 -2.73 1.72 7.06
CA PRO A 59 -2.21 1.44 8.39
C PRO A 59 -2.53 0.00 8.83
N GLY A 60 -1.50 -0.73 9.23
CA GLY A 60 -1.55 -2.17 9.51
C GLY A 60 -1.00 -3.06 8.38
N ASP A 61 -0.85 -2.54 7.15
CA ASP A 61 -0.09 -3.24 6.10
C ASP A 61 1.42 -3.06 6.36
N PRO A 62 2.26 -4.09 6.16
CA PRO A 62 3.70 -3.92 6.10
C PRO A 62 4.07 -3.07 4.88
N ILE A 63 4.82 -1.98 5.10
CA ILE A 63 5.15 -1.01 4.07
C ILE A 63 6.65 -0.88 3.83
N VAL A 64 7.00 -0.34 2.66
CA VAL A 64 8.36 -0.02 2.24
C VAL A 64 8.33 1.24 1.38
N GLY A 65 9.38 2.06 1.46
CA GLY A 65 9.51 3.30 0.70
C GLY A 65 10.39 3.12 -0.53
N PHE A 66 10.02 3.73 -1.64
CA PHE A 66 10.84 3.84 -2.84
C PHE A 66 11.19 5.30 -3.12
N ILE A 67 12.47 5.62 -3.15
CA ILE A 67 12.97 6.97 -3.44
C ILE A 67 12.73 7.28 -4.90
N THR A 68 11.84 8.24 -5.18
CA THR A 68 11.53 8.67 -6.55
C THR A 68 12.49 9.75 -7.03
N ARG A 69 12.61 9.92 -8.34
CA ARG A 69 13.41 11.02 -8.90
C ARG A 69 12.56 12.28 -8.90
N GLY A 70 12.85 13.21 -7.97
CA GLY A 70 12.28 14.54 -7.95
C GLY A 70 10.97 14.74 -7.18
N PHE A 71 10.37 13.69 -6.57
CA PHE A 71 9.11 13.87 -5.81
C PHE A 71 9.22 13.52 -4.32
N GLY A 72 10.21 12.74 -3.90
CA GLY A 72 10.28 12.21 -2.54
C GLY A 72 10.13 10.69 -2.52
N VAL A 73 9.36 10.14 -1.56
CA VAL A 73 9.27 8.70 -1.36
C VAL A 73 7.87 8.17 -1.70
N SER A 74 7.81 7.14 -2.53
CA SER A 74 6.59 6.39 -2.83
C SER A 74 6.46 5.20 -1.88
N ILE A 75 5.35 5.12 -1.13
CA ILE A 75 5.10 4.08 -0.15
C ILE A 75 4.31 2.94 -0.80
N HIS A 76 4.87 1.74 -0.73
CA HIS A 76 4.26 0.50 -1.22
C HIS A 76 4.03 -0.49 -0.08
N LYS A 77 3.14 -1.47 -0.29
CA LYS A 77 3.13 -2.68 0.53
C LYS A 77 4.38 -3.51 0.24
N GLN A 78 4.94 -4.15 1.24
CA GLN A 78 6.06 -5.10 1.04
C GLN A 78 5.68 -6.26 0.12
N SER A 79 4.42 -6.69 0.14
CA SER A 79 3.87 -7.75 -0.72
C SER A 79 3.46 -7.30 -2.12
N CYS A 80 3.63 -6.02 -2.47
CA CYS A 80 3.27 -5.51 -3.79
C CYS A 80 4.14 -6.13 -4.88
N ALA A 81 3.54 -6.71 -5.91
CA ALA A 81 4.27 -7.34 -7.02
C ALA A 81 5.28 -6.38 -7.69
N ASN A 82 4.89 -5.11 -7.88
CA ASN A 82 5.78 -4.08 -8.43
C ASN A 82 6.95 -3.77 -7.50
N ALA A 83 6.72 -3.71 -6.18
CA ALA A 83 7.77 -3.50 -5.21
C ALA A 83 8.74 -4.68 -5.18
N VAL A 84 8.23 -5.90 -5.06
CA VAL A 84 9.03 -7.15 -5.03
C VAL A 84 9.88 -7.29 -6.29
N SER A 85 9.30 -7.03 -7.47
CA SER A 85 10.01 -7.08 -8.74
C SER A 85 11.11 -6.02 -8.84
N SER A 86 10.82 -4.79 -8.42
CA SER A 86 11.78 -3.67 -8.46
C SER A 86 12.90 -3.80 -7.42
N MET A 87 12.66 -4.43 -6.26
CA MET A 87 13.71 -4.71 -5.27
C MET A 87 14.76 -5.71 -5.77
N LYS A 88 14.37 -6.60 -6.69
CA LYS A 88 15.26 -7.58 -7.32
C LYS A 88 16.14 -6.97 -8.41
N ASP A 89 15.78 -5.80 -8.92
CA ASP A 89 16.54 -5.08 -9.93
C ASP A 89 17.72 -4.35 -9.27
N PRO A 90 18.98 -4.68 -9.60
CA PRO A 90 20.16 -4.07 -9.01
C PRO A 90 20.23 -2.54 -9.16
N SER A 91 19.61 -1.99 -10.21
CA SER A 91 19.58 -0.55 -10.47
C SER A 91 18.60 0.20 -9.54
N ASN A 92 17.59 -0.48 -9.03
CA ASN A 92 16.56 0.07 -8.16
C ASN A 92 16.73 -0.31 -6.69
N ALA A 93 17.42 -1.40 -6.39
CA ALA A 93 17.62 -1.91 -5.04
C ALA A 93 18.12 -0.85 -4.02
N PRO A 94 19.11 0.03 -4.36
CA PRO A 94 19.58 1.06 -3.42
C PRO A 94 18.56 2.17 -3.13
N ARG A 95 17.47 2.24 -3.88
CA ARG A 95 16.42 3.26 -3.74
C ARG A 95 15.28 2.82 -2.83
N TRP A 96 15.30 1.57 -2.37
CA TRP A 96 14.33 1.05 -1.42
C TRP A 96 14.80 1.32 0.00
N VAL A 97 13.92 1.89 0.81
CA VAL A 97 14.15 2.29 2.19
C VAL A 97 13.05 1.76 3.09
N LYS A 98 13.37 1.56 4.36
CA LYS A 98 12.36 1.16 5.34
C LYS A 98 11.37 2.28 5.58
N ALA A 99 10.11 1.91 5.72
CA ALA A 99 9.04 2.80 6.09
C ALA A 99 8.14 2.13 7.15
N TYR A 100 7.62 2.92 8.06
CA TYR A 100 6.79 2.46 9.18
C TYR A 100 5.58 3.38 9.33
N TRP A 101 4.47 2.84 9.81
CA TRP A 101 3.34 3.65 10.23
C TRP A 101 3.66 4.32 11.56
N ALA A 102 3.32 5.61 11.69
CA ALA A 102 3.41 6.32 12.95
C ALA A 102 2.32 5.85 13.93
N ASP A 103 2.59 5.89 15.22
CA ASP A 103 1.65 5.44 16.27
C ASP A 103 0.36 6.28 16.32
N SER A 104 0.39 7.53 15.87
CA SER A 104 -0.73 8.46 15.89
C SER A 104 -1.25 8.77 14.48
N VAL A 105 -1.77 7.77 13.80
CA VAL A 105 -2.43 7.98 12.51
C VAL A 105 -3.89 8.38 12.74
N LYS A 106 -4.24 9.63 12.48
CA LYS A 106 -5.61 10.17 12.66
C LYS A 106 -6.39 10.28 11.34
N ASP A 107 -5.72 10.13 10.22
CA ASP A 107 -6.31 10.39 8.91
C ASP A 107 -7.03 9.17 8.34
N SER A 108 -8.07 9.44 7.58
CA SER A 108 -8.78 8.43 6.81
C SER A 108 -8.06 8.23 5.46
N TYR A 109 -7.80 6.99 5.12
CA TYR A 109 -7.14 6.58 3.87
C TYR A 109 -8.17 6.12 2.86
N LYS A 110 -7.91 6.37 1.58
CA LYS A 110 -8.75 5.86 0.50
C LYS A 110 -8.41 4.41 0.20
N ALA A 111 -9.41 3.55 0.23
CA ALA A 111 -9.29 2.14 -0.17
C ALA A 111 -10.24 1.84 -1.33
N GLY A 112 -9.72 1.14 -2.34
CA GLY A 112 -10.53 0.60 -3.42
C GLY A 112 -11.07 -0.78 -3.04
N LEU A 113 -12.36 -1.01 -3.31
CA LEU A 113 -13.02 -2.31 -3.22
C LEU A 113 -13.71 -2.64 -4.53
N GLU A 114 -13.68 -3.90 -4.90
CA GLU A 114 -14.47 -4.44 -5.99
C GLU A 114 -15.42 -5.51 -5.45
N ILE A 115 -16.71 -5.33 -5.72
CA ILE A 115 -17.77 -6.24 -5.33
C ILE A 115 -18.30 -6.91 -6.59
N ILE A 116 -18.33 -8.24 -6.60
CA ILE A 116 -18.98 -9.05 -7.62
C ILE A 116 -20.25 -9.61 -7.00
N ALA A 117 -21.39 -9.34 -7.63
CA ALA A 117 -22.70 -9.78 -7.15
C ALA A 117 -23.61 -10.20 -8.30
N LEU A 118 -24.67 -10.95 -8.02
CA LEU A 118 -25.75 -11.18 -8.99
C LEU A 118 -26.50 -9.89 -9.22
N ASN A 119 -26.71 -9.53 -10.51
CA ASN A 119 -27.42 -8.33 -10.87
C ASN A 119 -28.92 -8.47 -10.56
N ARG A 120 -29.43 -7.59 -9.71
CA ARG A 120 -30.84 -7.51 -9.35
C ARG A 120 -31.24 -6.08 -9.03
N ASN A 121 -32.53 -5.82 -9.06
CA ASN A 121 -33.07 -4.58 -8.52
C ASN A 121 -32.65 -4.45 -7.04
N GLU A 122 -32.45 -3.22 -6.58
CA GLU A 122 -32.09 -2.87 -5.20
C GLU A 122 -30.67 -3.30 -4.74
N LEU A 123 -29.86 -4.01 -5.56
CA LEU A 123 -28.51 -4.40 -5.20
C LEU A 123 -27.67 -3.21 -4.72
N LEU A 124 -27.68 -2.11 -5.47
CA LEU A 124 -26.93 -0.90 -5.12
C LEU A 124 -27.46 -0.25 -3.83
N SER A 125 -28.77 -0.25 -3.62
CA SER A 125 -29.40 0.28 -2.42
C SER A 125 -28.96 -0.53 -1.18
N ASP A 126 -28.92 -1.85 -1.29
CA ASP A 126 -28.49 -2.73 -0.20
C ASP A 126 -27.01 -2.54 0.14
N VAL A 127 -26.16 -2.39 -0.88
CA VAL A 127 -24.72 -2.11 -0.69
C VAL A 127 -24.53 -0.75 -0.01
N LEU A 128 -25.26 0.28 -0.46
CA LEU A 128 -25.21 1.61 0.15
C LEU A 128 -25.74 1.61 1.59
N ALA A 129 -26.83 0.90 1.87
CA ALA A 129 -27.37 0.75 3.22
C ALA A 129 -26.35 0.07 4.17
N ALA A 130 -25.69 -0.99 3.70
CA ALA A 130 -24.65 -1.67 4.46
C ALA A 130 -23.47 -0.78 4.82
N LEU A 131 -23.05 0.10 3.90
CA LEU A 131 -21.99 1.09 4.14
C LEU A 131 -22.45 2.23 5.06
N ALA A 132 -23.70 2.68 4.92
CA ALA A 132 -24.29 3.71 5.79
C ALA A 132 -24.41 3.25 7.25
N ASP A 133 -24.79 1.98 7.49
CA ASP A 133 -24.87 1.38 8.82
C ASP A 133 -23.55 1.47 9.59
N ILE A 134 -22.43 1.33 8.91
CA ILE A 134 -21.09 1.39 9.50
C ILE A 134 -20.41 2.77 9.31
N ARG A 135 -21.14 3.75 8.82
CA ARG A 135 -20.72 5.16 8.64
C ARG A 135 -19.40 5.31 7.88
N VAL A 136 -19.21 4.52 6.83
CA VAL A 136 -18.04 4.59 5.97
C VAL A 136 -18.25 5.65 4.90
N PRO A 137 -17.36 6.67 4.77
CA PRO A 137 -17.46 7.65 3.71
C PRO A 137 -17.15 7.03 2.35
N ILE A 138 -18.00 7.34 1.36
CA ILE A 138 -17.85 6.88 -0.02
C ILE A 138 -17.37 8.09 -0.86
N TYR A 139 -16.22 7.94 -1.52
CA TYR A 139 -15.64 8.96 -2.39
C TYR A 139 -15.99 8.75 -3.86
N ALA A 140 -16.11 7.51 -4.28
CA ALA A 140 -16.51 7.16 -5.64
C ALA A 140 -17.20 5.81 -5.67
N MET A 141 -18.11 5.65 -6.60
CA MET A 141 -18.81 4.40 -6.87
C MET A 141 -19.07 4.28 -8.36
N ASN A 142 -18.80 3.12 -8.90
CA ASN A 142 -19.10 2.78 -10.28
C ASN A 142 -19.68 1.36 -10.31
N ALA A 143 -20.78 1.17 -11.00
CA ALA A 143 -21.41 -0.13 -11.17
C ALA A 143 -21.57 -0.43 -12.66
N ARG A 144 -21.23 -1.64 -13.06
CA ARG A 144 -21.40 -2.13 -14.43
C ARG A 144 -21.96 -3.54 -14.41
N GLN A 145 -22.83 -3.79 -15.35
CA GLN A 145 -23.29 -5.15 -15.62
C GLN A 145 -22.24 -5.88 -16.45
N VAL A 146 -22.00 -7.12 -16.13
CA VAL A 146 -21.12 -8.03 -16.87
C VAL A 146 -21.89 -9.29 -17.30
N GLU A 147 -21.24 -10.17 -18.00
CA GLU A 147 -21.84 -11.43 -18.47
C GLU A 147 -22.37 -12.29 -17.29
N ASN A 148 -23.20 -13.27 -17.61
CA ASN A 148 -23.83 -14.20 -16.65
C ASN A 148 -24.71 -13.53 -15.58
N ASN A 149 -25.40 -12.45 -15.95
CA ASN A 149 -26.28 -11.72 -15.03
C ASN A 149 -25.58 -11.25 -13.73
N CYS A 150 -24.30 -10.93 -13.83
CA CYS A 150 -23.51 -10.39 -12.73
C CYS A 150 -23.35 -8.88 -12.84
N ALA A 151 -23.13 -8.23 -11.71
CA ALA A 151 -22.72 -6.83 -11.61
C ALA A 151 -21.37 -6.74 -10.91
N VAL A 152 -20.53 -5.83 -11.39
CA VAL A 152 -19.29 -5.45 -10.74
C VAL A 152 -19.43 -4.03 -10.23
N ILE A 153 -19.26 -3.85 -8.93
CA ILE A 153 -19.35 -2.54 -8.27
C ILE A 153 -17.97 -2.18 -7.76
N SER A 154 -17.39 -1.11 -8.29
CA SER A 154 -16.12 -0.56 -7.84
C SER A 154 -16.39 0.59 -6.88
N LEU A 155 -15.84 0.52 -5.67
CA LEU A 155 -16.00 1.51 -4.62
C LEU A 155 -14.66 2.12 -4.24
N THR A 156 -14.63 3.42 -3.97
CA THR A 156 -13.55 4.08 -3.24
C THR A 156 -14.12 4.62 -1.94
N ILE A 157 -13.64 4.10 -0.83
CA ILE A 157 -14.14 4.39 0.52
C ILE A 157 -13.05 4.92 1.44
N GLY A 158 -13.44 5.60 2.50
CA GLY A 158 -12.54 6.08 3.55
C GLY A 158 -12.37 5.04 4.65
N ILE A 159 -11.12 4.68 4.95
CA ILE A 159 -10.77 3.63 5.90
C ILE A 159 -9.65 4.11 6.81
N ASN A 160 -9.70 3.78 8.09
CA ASN A 160 -8.68 4.20 9.04
C ASN A 160 -7.48 3.23 9.09
N ASN A 161 -7.75 1.92 8.96
CA ASN A 161 -6.73 0.87 8.99
C ASN A 161 -7.24 -0.43 8.35
N THR A 162 -6.38 -1.44 8.28
CA THR A 162 -6.72 -2.75 7.71
C THR A 162 -7.81 -3.49 8.49
N GLU A 163 -7.88 -3.32 9.80
CA GLU A 163 -8.93 -3.94 10.63
C GLU A 163 -10.30 -3.34 10.32
N HIS A 164 -10.38 -2.00 10.16
CA HIS A 164 -11.58 -1.33 9.70
C HIS A 164 -12.01 -1.82 8.32
N LEU A 165 -11.06 -1.97 7.39
CA LEU A 165 -11.32 -2.53 6.06
C LEU A 165 -11.93 -3.94 6.14
N ASN A 166 -11.35 -4.81 6.97
CA ASN A 166 -11.82 -6.18 7.13
C ASN A 166 -13.27 -6.24 7.65
N ARG A 167 -13.63 -5.34 8.58
CA ARG A 167 -15.01 -5.18 9.06
C ARG A 167 -15.97 -4.75 7.93
N VAL A 168 -15.54 -3.81 7.09
CA VAL A 168 -16.32 -3.37 5.93
C VAL A 168 -16.51 -4.52 4.94
N VAL A 169 -15.46 -5.24 4.59
CA VAL A 169 -15.52 -6.40 3.69
C VAL A 169 -16.46 -7.46 4.25
N ALA A 170 -16.36 -7.79 5.55
CA ALA A 170 -17.23 -8.76 6.20
C ALA A 170 -18.70 -8.32 6.18
N ARG A 171 -19.00 -7.02 6.33
CA ARG A 171 -20.36 -6.47 6.24
C ARG A 171 -20.92 -6.55 4.84
N LEU A 172 -20.14 -6.17 3.83
CA LEU A 172 -20.54 -6.23 2.42
C LEU A 172 -20.74 -7.66 1.93
N SER A 173 -19.94 -8.61 2.41
CA SER A 173 -20.09 -10.04 2.06
C SER A 173 -21.37 -10.66 2.61
N LYS A 174 -22.02 -10.02 3.58
CA LYS A 174 -23.33 -10.47 4.12
C LYS A 174 -24.52 -9.92 3.34
N VAL A 175 -24.31 -8.97 2.42
CA VAL A 175 -25.38 -8.45 1.56
C VAL A 175 -25.83 -9.59 0.64
N LYS A 176 -27.14 -9.73 0.51
CA LYS A 176 -27.74 -10.79 -0.33
C LYS A 176 -27.22 -10.70 -1.77
N ASP A 177 -26.90 -11.86 -2.35
CA ASP A 177 -26.44 -12.04 -3.72
C ASP A 177 -25.03 -11.46 -4.01
N VAL A 178 -24.30 -10.99 -3.00
CA VAL A 178 -22.89 -10.68 -3.12
C VAL A 178 -22.09 -11.99 -3.15
N LEU A 179 -21.31 -12.17 -4.22
CA LEU A 179 -20.51 -13.37 -4.46
C LEU A 179 -19.09 -13.22 -3.94
N LYS A 180 -18.50 -12.04 -4.14
CA LYS A 180 -17.11 -11.77 -3.78
C LYS A 180 -16.89 -10.28 -3.51
N VAL A 181 -16.09 -9.99 -2.49
CA VAL A 181 -15.58 -8.66 -2.19
C VAL A 181 -14.06 -8.73 -2.15
N THR A 182 -13.38 -7.92 -2.96
CA THR A 182 -11.93 -7.88 -3.04
C THR A 182 -11.42 -6.46 -2.91
N ARG A 183 -10.21 -6.30 -2.39
CA ARG A 183 -9.50 -5.03 -2.40
C ARG A 183 -8.85 -4.84 -3.77
N SER A 184 -9.11 -3.71 -4.42
CA SER A 184 -8.50 -3.31 -5.69
C SER A 184 -7.23 -2.50 -5.47
#